data_b3ac21ab48dcc436711776e546f4d611
#
_entry.id   b3ac21ab48dcc436711776e546f4d611
#
_cell.length_a   1.000
_cell.length_b   1.000
_cell.length_c   1.000
_cell.angle_alpha   90.00
_cell.angle_beta   90.00
_cell.angle_gamma   90.00
#
_symmetry.space_group_name_H-M   'P 1'
#
loop_
_entity.id
_entity.type
_entity.pdbx_description
1 polymer ?
#
loop_
_entity_poly.entity_id
_entity_poly.type
_entity_poly.pdbx_seq_one_letter_code
_entity_poly.pdbx_strand_id
1 'polypeptide(L)'
;SLPGLWHPESERAGEMLTVMTKFSGDIFSNITISAPQLGLKEAWEAAEMAGVADDIRNMPMGMHTLIAESGSGFSGGQKQRLMIARAVAAKPKILFLDEATSALDNITQKIVSEALDGLKCTRIVIAHRLSTIRQCDRIVVLDGGRITEDGTYEELIAKNGFFAELVERQRVRE
;
A
#
# COMPACT_ATOMS: atom_id res chain seq x y z
N SER A 1 21.89 -13.16 -9.89
CA SER A 1 22.25 -12.18 -8.87
C SER A 1 22.55 -10.87 -9.56
N LEU A 2 21.74 -9.85 -9.37
CA LEU A 2 22.01 -8.48 -9.77
C LEU A 2 22.93 -7.86 -8.69
N PRO A 3 24.22 -7.60 -8.97
CA PRO A 3 25.06 -6.92 -8.02
C PRO A 3 24.68 -5.43 -8.04
N GLY A 4 24.26 -4.90 -6.90
CA GLY A 4 24.12 -3.46 -6.69
C GLY A 4 22.76 -2.95 -6.24
N LEU A 5 21.76 -3.79 -5.98
CA LEU A 5 20.39 -3.31 -5.67
C LEU A 5 19.95 -3.44 -4.21
N TRP A 6 20.75 -4.06 -3.36
CA TRP A 6 20.38 -4.11 -1.94
C TRP A 6 21.60 -4.22 -1.03
N HIS A 7 21.91 -3.15 -0.29
CA HIS A 7 22.81 -3.17 0.85
C HIS A 7 21.99 -3.01 2.12
N PRO A 8 21.99 -4.00 3.04
CA PRO A 8 21.22 -3.95 4.28
C PRO A 8 21.72 -2.91 5.29
N GLU A 9 22.84 -2.26 5.02
CA GLU A 9 23.49 -1.32 5.92
C GLU A 9 23.31 0.16 5.58
N SER A 10 22.52 0.51 4.54
CA SER A 10 22.20 1.91 4.31
C SER A 10 21.04 2.30 5.24
N GLU A 11 21.30 3.19 6.19
CA GLU A 11 20.29 3.81 7.09
C GLU A 11 19.10 4.46 6.35
N ARG A 12 19.10 4.46 5.02
CA ARG A 12 18.03 4.95 4.15
C ARG A 12 17.16 3.82 3.55
N ALA A 13 17.54 2.57 3.72
CA ALA A 13 16.73 1.41 3.29
C ALA A 13 15.62 1.05 4.32
N GLY A 14 15.56 1.76 5.44
CA GLY A 14 14.58 1.54 6.50
C GLY A 14 13.13 1.89 6.16
N GLU A 15 12.86 2.36 4.94
CA GLU A 15 11.51 2.75 4.52
C GLU A 15 10.89 1.81 3.48
N MET A 16 11.48 0.65 3.26
CA MET A 16 10.82 -0.44 2.58
C MET A 16 9.89 -1.14 3.58
N LEU A 17 8.71 -0.58 3.76
CA LEU A 17 7.69 -1.21 4.58
C LEU A 17 7.15 -2.42 3.82
N THR A 18 7.84 -3.55 3.98
CA THR A 18 7.19 -4.84 3.86
C THR A 18 6.11 -4.82 4.93
N VAL A 19 4.86 -4.85 4.50
CA VAL A 19 3.70 -4.85 5.39
C VAL A 19 3.81 -6.04 6.32
N MET A 20 4.46 -5.82 7.47
CA MET A 20 4.51 -6.82 8.53
C MET A 20 3.10 -6.97 9.07
N THR A 21 2.49 -8.12 8.81
CA THR A 21 1.13 -8.49 9.21
C THR A 21 0.95 -8.62 10.72
N LYS A 22 2.00 -8.44 11.51
CA LYS A 22 1.94 -8.51 12.96
C LYS A 22 1.55 -7.16 13.54
N PHE A 23 0.44 -7.15 14.25
CA PHE A 23 0.05 -6.05 15.11
C PHE A 23 0.51 -6.37 16.54
N SER A 24 0.99 -5.35 17.25
CA SER A 24 1.37 -5.46 18.67
C SER A 24 1.14 -4.12 19.36
N GLY A 25 0.55 -4.14 20.54
CA GLY A 25 0.23 -2.92 21.28
C GLY A 25 -1.05 -2.24 20.82
N ASP A 26 -1.13 -0.93 20.99
CA ASP A 26 -2.29 -0.13 20.60
C ASP A 26 -2.22 0.38 19.15
N ILE A 27 -3.31 0.97 18.66
CA ILE A 27 -3.40 1.51 17.30
C ILE A 27 -2.34 2.59 17.08
N PHE A 28 -2.14 3.49 18.05
CA PHE A 28 -1.14 4.56 17.95
C PHE A 28 0.25 4.00 17.72
N SER A 29 0.68 3.06 18.57
CA SER A 29 2.00 2.41 18.46
C SER A 29 2.17 1.68 17.14
N ASN A 30 1.08 1.10 16.60
CA ASN A 30 1.11 0.44 15.31
C ASN A 30 1.27 1.42 14.15
N ILE A 31 0.57 2.56 14.16
CA ILE A 31 0.69 3.58 13.12
C ILE A 31 2.08 4.22 13.14
N THR A 32 2.63 4.49 14.31
CA THR A 32 3.91 5.20 14.47
C THR A 32 5.14 4.30 14.54
N ILE A 33 4.99 2.99 14.34
CA ILE A 33 6.07 2.00 14.53
C ILE A 33 7.32 2.30 13.69
N SER A 34 7.16 2.80 12.48
CA SER A 34 8.27 3.17 11.58
C SER A 34 8.82 4.59 11.83
N ALA A 35 8.14 5.38 12.65
CA ALA A 35 8.48 6.76 12.95
C ALA A 35 8.07 7.12 14.41
N PRO A 36 8.78 6.58 15.42
CA PRO A 36 8.40 6.72 16.84
C PRO A 36 8.37 8.16 17.36
N GLN A 37 8.97 9.10 16.63
CA GLN A 37 8.94 10.54 16.94
C GLN A 37 7.60 11.21 16.62
N LEU A 38 6.70 10.55 15.89
CA LEU A 38 5.39 11.10 15.53
C LEU A 38 4.46 11.11 16.75
N GLY A 39 3.67 12.19 16.83
CA GLY A 39 2.66 12.36 17.87
C GLY A 39 1.27 11.87 17.44
N LEU A 40 0.31 12.05 18.37
CA LEU A 40 -1.10 11.70 18.11
C LEU A 40 -1.69 12.44 16.90
N LYS A 41 -1.27 13.67 16.65
CA LYS A 41 -1.75 14.45 15.52
C LYS A 41 -1.42 13.78 14.20
N GLU A 42 -0.15 13.42 14.01
CA GLU A 42 0.33 12.76 12.80
C GLU A 42 -0.29 11.37 12.64
N ALA A 43 -0.51 10.65 13.74
CA ALA A 43 -1.19 9.36 13.71
C ALA A 43 -2.66 9.50 13.25
N TRP A 44 -3.37 10.54 13.68
CA TRP A 44 -4.72 10.83 13.20
C TRP A 44 -4.73 11.25 11.73
N GLU A 45 -3.79 12.10 11.28
CA GLU A 45 -3.64 12.45 9.86
C GLU A 45 -3.45 11.18 9.00
N ALA A 46 -2.60 10.26 9.44
CA ALA A 46 -2.39 8.99 8.74
C ALA A 46 -3.65 8.10 8.73
N ALA A 47 -4.40 8.07 9.83
CA ALA A 47 -5.67 7.33 9.91
C ALA A 47 -6.74 7.90 8.98
N GLU A 48 -6.83 9.24 8.85
CA GLU A 48 -7.71 9.91 7.88
C GLU A 48 -7.34 9.53 6.45
N MET A 49 -6.04 9.63 6.10
CA MET A 49 -5.55 9.27 4.77
C MET A 49 -5.84 7.81 4.40
N ALA A 50 -5.78 6.92 5.37
CA ALA A 50 -6.08 5.51 5.19
C ALA A 50 -7.59 5.17 5.25
N GLY A 51 -8.45 6.14 5.53
CA GLY A 51 -9.90 5.93 5.67
C GLY A 51 -10.31 5.09 6.87
N VAL A 52 -9.50 5.06 7.95
CA VAL A 52 -9.77 4.27 9.16
C VAL A 52 -10.07 5.13 10.39
N ALA A 53 -10.01 6.45 10.26
CA ALA A 53 -10.18 7.37 11.39
C ALA A 53 -11.54 7.23 12.07
N ASP A 54 -12.62 7.12 11.31
CA ASP A 54 -13.97 6.99 11.89
C ASP A 54 -14.16 5.65 12.62
N ASP A 55 -13.60 4.57 12.08
CA ASP A 55 -13.57 3.29 12.79
C ASP A 55 -12.89 3.45 14.16
N ILE A 56 -11.73 4.12 14.19
CA ILE A 56 -10.96 4.35 15.43
C ILE A 56 -11.73 5.25 16.41
N ARG A 57 -12.39 6.32 15.94
CA ARG A 57 -13.18 7.22 16.78
C ARG A 57 -14.34 6.51 17.45
N ASN A 58 -14.93 5.52 16.80
CA ASN A 58 -16.02 4.71 17.33
C ASN A 58 -15.56 3.63 18.33
N MET A 59 -14.27 3.44 18.52
CA MET A 59 -13.73 2.51 19.52
C MET A 59 -13.67 3.18 20.90
N PRO A 60 -13.96 2.46 22.00
CA PRO A 60 -14.00 3.04 23.35
C PRO A 60 -12.69 3.72 23.78
N MET A 61 -11.54 3.21 23.33
CA MET A 61 -10.22 3.75 23.67
C MET A 61 -9.57 4.52 22.49
N GLY A 62 -10.28 4.68 21.37
CA GLY A 62 -9.76 5.39 20.20
C GLY A 62 -8.38 4.88 19.77
N MET A 63 -7.42 5.77 19.59
CA MET A 63 -6.03 5.42 19.20
C MET A 63 -5.32 4.49 20.19
N HIS A 64 -5.75 4.45 21.46
CA HIS A 64 -5.18 3.57 22.49
C HIS A 64 -5.89 2.23 22.60
N THR A 65 -6.75 1.89 21.65
CA THR A 65 -7.36 0.57 21.55
C THR A 65 -6.29 -0.48 21.26
N LEU A 66 -6.22 -1.49 22.13
CA LEU A 66 -5.26 -2.58 21.97
C LEU A 66 -5.65 -3.50 20.82
N ILE A 67 -4.67 -3.88 20.04
CA ILE A 67 -4.82 -4.84 18.95
C ILE A 67 -4.25 -6.18 19.42
N ALA A 68 -5.07 -7.22 19.45
CA ALA A 68 -4.57 -8.56 19.75
C ALA A 68 -3.59 -9.03 18.65
N GLU A 69 -2.59 -9.84 19.01
CA GLU A 69 -1.59 -10.36 18.05
C GLU A 69 -2.21 -11.10 16.85
N SER A 70 -3.34 -11.77 17.09
CA SER A 70 -4.14 -12.38 16.01
C SER A 70 -4.89 -11.37 15.14
N GLY A 71 -4.89 -10.07 15.54
CA GLY A 71 -5.74 -9.03 14.94
C GLY A 71 -7.23 -9.28 15.18
N SER A 72 -7.61 -10.09 16.18
CA SER A 72 -9.01 -10.30 16.53
C SER A 72 -9.66 -8.99 16.93
N GLY A 73 -10.91 -8.79 16.52
CA GLY A 73 -11.64 -7.53 16.76
C GLY A 73 -11.59 -6.53 15.61
N PHE A 74 -10.77 -6.77 14.57
CA PHE A 74 -10.71 -5.94 13.36
C PHE A 74 -11.12 -6.74 12.13
N SER A 75 -11.91 -6.14 11.26
CA SER A 75 -12.22 -6.71 9.94
C SER A 75 -10.97 -6.73 9.05
N GLY A 76 -10.97 -7.55 7.99
CA GLY A 76 -9.88 -7.58 7.01
C GLY A 76 -9.62 -6.19 6.39
N GLY A 77 -10.68 -5.45 6.05
CA GLY A 77 -10.58 -4.09 5.52
C GLY A 77 -10.01 -3.10 6.54
N GLN A 78 -10.41 -3.17 7.82
CA GLN A 78 -9.84 -2.33 8.88
C GLN A 78 -8.35 -2.58 9.08
N LYS A 79 -7.94 -3.86 9.10
CA LYS A 79 -6.52 -4.23 9.18
C LYS A 79 -5.73 -3.67 8.01
N GLN A 80 -6.26 -3.79 6.80
CA GLN A 80 -5.61 -3.28 5.61
C GLN A 80 -5.47 -1.75 5.62
N ARG A 81 -6.51 -1.02 6.02
CA ARG A 81 -6.45 0.43 6.20
C ARG A 81 -5.46 0.85 7.30
N LEU A 82 -5.40 0.09 8.40
CA LEU A 82 -4.42 0.36 9.45
C LEU A 82 -2.97 0.15 8.98
N MET A 83 -2.73 -0.85 8.12
CA MET A 83 -1.44 -1.05 7.49
C MET A 83 -1.08 0.10 6.53
N ILE A 84 -2.05 0.63 5.79
CA ILE A 84 -1.87 1.81 4.96
C ILE A 84 -1.53 3.02 5.83
N ALA A 85 -2.27 3.26 6.93
CA ALA A 85 -1.97 4.33 7.88
C ALA A 85 -0.53 4.26 8.40
N ARG A 86 -0.07 3.08 8.78
CA ARG A 86 1.32 2.81 9.18
C ARG A 86 2.32 3.18 8.09
N ALA A 87 2.03 2.82 6.84
CA ALA A 87 2.92 3.08 5.72
C ALA A 87 3.03 4.58 5.37
N VAL A 88 1.94 5.34 5.52
CA VAL A 88 1.91 6.76 5.13
C VAL A 88 2.28 7.72 6.26
N ALA A 89 2.24 7.27 7.53
CA ALA A 89 2.48 8.11 8.71
C ALA A 89 3.83 8.86 8.64
N ALA A 90 4.89 8.18 8.20
CA ALA A 90 6.22 8.76 8.05
C ALA A 90 6.37 9.67 6.82
N LYS A 91 5.33 9.84 6.00
CA LYS A 91 5.36 10.58 4.72
C LYS A 91 6.53 10.14 3.82
N PRO A 92 6.60 8.85 3.45
CA PRO A 92 7.74 8.27 2.74
C PRO A 92 7.91 8.91 1.35
N LYS A 93 9.15 8.91 0.83
CA LYS A 93 9.43 9.32 -0.56
C LYS A 93 9.13 8.21 -1.57
N ILE A 94 9.19 6.95 -1.11
CA ILE A 94 8.89 5.76 -1.92
C ILE A 94 7.95 4.88 -1.11
N LEU A 95 6.84 4.48 -1.70
CA LEU A 95 5.82 3.62 -1.10
C LEU A 95 5.65 2.36 -1.94
N PHE A 96 5.82 1.19 -1.30
CA PHE A 96 5.54 -0.10 -1.91
C PHE A 96 4.17 -0.59 -1.47
N LEU A 97 3.34 -0.94 -2.45
CA LEU A 97 1.99 -1.45 -2.24
C LEU A 97 1.87 -2.83 -2.92
N ASP A 98 1.83 -3.89 -2.13
CA ASP A 98 1.58 -5.24 -2.61
C ASP A 98 0.13 -5.61 -2.28
N GLU A 99 -0.74 -5.55 -3.29
CA GLU A 99 -2.20 -5.78 -3.15
C GLU A 99 -2.86 -5.07 -1.95
N ALA A 100 -2.29 -3.92 -1.55
CA ALA A 100 -2.68 -3.24 -0.31
C ALA A 100 -4.16 -2.82 -0.23
N THR A 101 -4.88 -2.88 -1.33
CA THR A 101 -6.31 -2.50 -1.42
C THR A 101 -7.23 -3.67 -1.79
N SER A 102 -6.72 -4.91 -1.84
CA SER A 102 -7.49 -6.07 -2.32
C SER A 102 -8.71 -6.41 -1.46
N ALA A 103 -8.65 -6.16 -0.15
CA ALA A 103 -9.75 -6.40 0.79
C ALA A 103 -10.63 -5.16 1.03
N LEU A 104 -10.39 -4.04 0.33
CA LEU A 104 -11.19 -2.83 0.45
C LEU A 104 -12.38 -2.87 -0.51
N ASP A 105 -13.51 -2.35 -0.05
CA ASP A 105 -14.65 -2.04 -0.93
C ASP A 105 -14.31 -0.87 -1.86
N ASN A 106 -15.08 -0.71 -2.92
CA ASN A 106 -14.80 0.28 -3.96
C ASN A 106 -14.79 1.74 -3.44
N ILE A 107 -15.62 2.05 -2.45
CA ILE A 107 -15.69 3.41 -1.88
C ILE A 107 -14.43 3.69 -1.08
N THR A 108 -14.06 2.79 -0.19
CA THR A 108 -12.85 2.92 0.63
C THR A 108 -11.59 2.92 -0.23
N GLN A 109 -11.55 2.08 -1.27
CA GLN A 109 -10.43 2.07 -2.23
C GLN A 109 -10.26 3.42 -2.91
N LYS A 110 -11.35 4.08 -3.30
CA LYS A 110 -11.31 5.42 -3.90
C LYS A 110 -10.76 6.45 -2.91
N ILE A 111 -11.26 6.47 -1.67
CA ILE A 111 -10.79 7.38 -0.62
C ILE A 111 -9.27 7.24 -0.40
N VAL A 112 -8.81 6.00 -0.27
CA VAL A 112 -7.38 5.71 -0.08
C VAL A 112 -6.56 6.13 -1.30
N SER A 113 -7.04 5.86 -2.52
CA SER A 113 -6.34 6.25 -3.74
C SER A 113 -6.20 7.77 -3.84
N GLU A 114 -7.28 8.52 -3.62
CA GLU A 114 -7.27 9.98 -3.64
C GLU A 114 -6.33 10.57 -2.57
N ALA A 115 -6.33 9.99 -1.37
CA ALA A 115 -5.41 10.39 -0.30
C ALA A 115 -3.95 10.11 -0.65
N LEU A 116 -3.66 8.95 -1.24
CA LEU A 116 -2.31 8.59 -1.71
C LEU A 116 -1.85 9.46 -2.88
N ASP A 117 -2.76 9.93 -3.74
CA ASP A 117 -2.46 10.87 -4.83
C ASP A 117 -2.01 12.23 -4.29
N GLY A 118 -2.51 12.63 -3.12
CA GLY A 118 -2.05 13.82 -2.40
C GLY A 118 -0.63 13.71 -1.84
N LEU A 119 -0.09 12.51 -1.69
CA LEU A 119 1.29 12.29 -1.26
C LEU A 119 2.24 12.48 -2.45
N LYS A 120 3.20 13.39 -2.29
CA LYS A 120 4.29 13.56 -3.26
C LYS A 120 5.35 12.47 -3.08
N CYS A 121 5.00 11.23 -3.41
CA CYS A 121 5.90 10.08 -3.29
C CYS A 121 5.85 9.22 -4.55
N THR A 122 6.95 8.50 -4.82
CA THR A 122 6.97 7.47 -5.84
C THR A 122 6.25 6.23 -5.31
N ARG A 123 5.23 5.77 -6.01
CA ARG A 123 4.49 4.55 -5.65
C ARG A 123 4.90 3.40 -6.55
N ILE A 124 5.31 2.31 -5.96
CA ILE A 124 5.57 1.04 -6.65
C ILE A 124 4.46 0.08 -6.23
N VAL A 125 3.63 -0.33 -7.18
CA VAL A 125 2.44 -1.13 -6.91
C VAL A 125 2.58 -2.48 -7.60
N ILE A 126 2.45 -3.56 -6.84
CA ILE A 126 2.23 -4.90 -7.39
C ILE A 126 0.72 -5.03 -7.52
N ALA A 127 0.24 -5.07 -8.76
CA ALA A 127 -1.19 -5.01 -9.04
C ALA A 127 -1.65 -6.20 -9.88
N HIS A 128 -2.82 -6.72 -9.48
CA HIS A 128 -3.54 -7.77 -10.20
C HIS A 128 -4.88 -7.27 -10.76
N ARG A 129 -5.29 -6.02 -10.45
CA ARG A 129 -6.52 -5.41 -10.96
C ARG A 129 -6.22 -4.43 -12.09
N LEU A 130 -6.94 -4.56 -13.19
CA LEU A 130 -6.79 -3.67 -14.35
C LEU A 130 -7.04 -2.20 -14.02
N SER A 131 -7.99 -1.91 -13.11
CA SER A 131 -8.28 -0.55 -12.66
C SER A 131 -7.06 0.13 -12.01
N THR A 132 -6.27 -0.61 -11.23
CA THR A 132 -5.04 -0.11 -10.61
C THR A 132 -3.94 0.07 -11.66
N ILE A 133 -3.76 -0.90 -12.55
CA ILE A 133 -2.72 -0.88 -13.58
C ILE A 133 -2.90 0.31 -14.53
N ARG A 134 -4.14 0.62 -14.91
CA ARG A 134 -4.46 1.75 -15.82
C ARG A 134 -4.11 3.13 -15.26
N GLN A 135 -4.03 3.26 -13.95
CA GLN A 135 -3.70 4.52 -13.26
C GLN A 135 -2.20 4.72 -13.06
N CYS A 136 -1.37 3.76 -13.46
CA CYS A 136 0.07 3.85 -13.31
C CYS A 136 0.69 4.67 -14.45
N ASP A 137 1.59 5.58 -14.12
CA ASP A 137 2.36 6.36 -15.10
C ASP A 137 3.30 5.48 -15.93
N ARG A 138 3.76 4.38 -15.32
CA ARG A 138 4.68 3.42 -15.92
C ARG A 138 4.37 2.01 -15.43
N ILE A 139 4.41 1.06 -16.34
CA ILE A 139 4.17 -0.35 -16.08
C ILE A 139 5.43 -1.12 -16.46
N VAL A 140 5.86 -2.00 -15.56
CA VAL A 140 7.00 -2.89 -15.77
C VAL A 140 6.50 -4.33 -15.65
N VAL A 141 6.69 -5.11 -16.67
CA VAL A 141 6.33 -6.54 -16.69
C VAL A 141 7.57 -7.37 -16.38
N LEU A 142 7.46 -8.18 -15.33
CA LEU A 142 8.50 -9.09 -14.89
C LEU A 142 8.13 -10.53 -15.26
N ASP A 143 9.00 -11.21 -15.98
CA ASP A 143 8.88 -12.63 -16.26
C ASP A 143 10.25 -13.32 -16.18
N GLY A 144 10.31 -14.48 -15.54
CA GLY A 144 11.54 -15.24 -15.35
C GLY A 144 12.66 -14.44 -14.67
N GLY A 145 12.32 -13.48 -13.78
CA GLY A 145 13.27 -12.62 -13.07
C GLY A 145 13.87 -11.51 -13.92
N ARG A 146 13.29 -11.20 -15.08
CA ARG A 146 13.74 -10.16 -16.00
C ARG A 146 12.58 -9.23 -16.36
N ILE A 147 12.93 -7.97 -16.66
CA ILE A 147 12.00 -7.03 -17.25
C ILE A 147 11.82 -7.43 -18.72
N THR A 148 10.60 -7.82 -19.10
CA THR A 148 10.26 -8.22 -20.46
C THR A 148 9.58 -7.11 -21.24
N GLU A 149 8.78 -6.30 -20.55
CA GLU A 149 8.11 -5.15 -21.14
C GLU A 149 8.13 -3.97 -20.16
N ASP A 150 8.17 -2.75 -20.71
CA ASP A 150 8.22 -1.49 -19.99
C ASP A 150 7.58 -0.40 -20.85
N GLY A 151 6.71 0.40 -20.25
CA GLY A 151 6.02 1.50 -20.92
C GLY A 151 4.75 1.95 -20.20
N THR A 152 3.98 2.84 -20.83
CA THR A 152 2.63 3.20 -20.41
C THR A 152 1.63 2.11 -20.75
N TYR A 153 0.42 2.19 -20.22
CA TYR A 153 -0.65 1.23 -20.52
C TYR A 153 -0.93 1.17 -22.03
N GLU A 154 -1.04 2.33 -22.69
CA GLU A 154 -1.34 2.45 -24.10
C GLU A 154 -0.21 1.89 -24.98
N GLU A 155 1.03 2.19 -24.65
CA GLU A 155 2.19 1.67 -25.36
C GLU A 155 2.27 0.15 -25.28
N LEU A 156 2.03 -0.43 -24.10
CA LEU A 156 2.09 -1.87 -23.92
C LEU A 156 0.93 -2.61 -24.60
N ILE A 157 -0.27 -2.03 -24.62
CA ILE A 157 -1.39 -2.56 -25.40
C ILE A 157 -1.07 -2.52 -26.89
N ALA A 158 -0.51 -1.40 -27.39
CA ALA A 158 -0.16 -1.25 -28.79
C ALA A 158 0.94 -2.22 -29.25
N LYS A 159 1.85 -2.62 -28.36
CA LYS A 159 2.88 -3.64 -28.63
C LYS A 159 2.28 -5.03 -28.89
N ASN A 160 1.05 -5.29 -28.45
CA ASN A 160 0.37 -6.56 -28.55
C ASN A 160 1.20 -7.76 -28.02
N GLY A 161 1.97 -7.51 -26.94
CA GLY A 161 2.85 -8.47 -26.30
C GLY A 161 2.19 -9.19 -25.11
N PHE A 162 3.00 -9.72 -24.22
CA PHE A 162 2.55 -10.49 -23.03
C PHE A 162 1.60 -9.67 -22.14
N PHE A 163 1.88 -8.37 -21.96
CA PHE A 163 0.99 -7.49 -21.19
C PHE A 163 -0.41 -7.40 -21.81
N ALA A 164 -0.50 -7.20 -23.13
CA ALA A 164 -1.78 -7.12 -23.83
C ALA A 164 -2.59 -8.41 -23.69
N GLU A 165 -1.92 -9.57 -23.76
CA GLU A 165 -2.57 -10.87 -23.52
C GLU A 165 -3.09 -11.02 -22.08
N LEU A 166 -2.33 -10.55 -21.08
CA LEU A 166 -2.78 -10.56 -19.67
C LEU A 166 -4.03 -9.71 -19.48
N VAL A 167 -4.04 -8.51 -20.07
CA VAL A 167 -5.18 -7.60 -20.00
C VAL A 167 -6.42 -8.23 -20.61
N GLU A 168 -6.30 -8.85 -21.79
CA GLU A 168 -7.43 -9.48 -22.46
C GLU A 168 -8.00 -10.66 -21.66
N ARG A 169 -7.13 -11.49 -21.07
CA ARG A 169 -7.54 -12.60 -20.18
C ARG A 169 -8.29 -12.12 -18.94
N GLN A 170 -7.93 -10.96 -18.40
CA GLN A 170 -8.61 -10.41 -17.22
C GLN A 170 -9.97 -9.81 -17.59
N ARG A 171 -10.08 -9.14 -18.75
CA ARG A 171 -11.36 -8.59 -19.24
C ARG A 171 -12.44 -9.65 -19.46
N VAL A 172 -12.05 -10.87 -19.78
CA VAL A 172 -12.98 -12.00 -19.98
C VAL A 172 -13.46 -12.57 -18.62
N ARG A 173 -12.79 -12.25 -17.49
CA ARG A 173 -13.13 -12.77 -16.16
C ARG A 173 -13.92 -11.79 -15.29
N GLU A 174 -13.98 -10.51 -15.67
CA GLU A 174 -14.83 -9.46 -15.09
C GLU A 174 -16.18 -9.39 -15.83
#